data_2dfaadf785fccae5b7acf77123ac506d
#
_entry.id   2dfaadf785fccae5b7acf77123ac506d
#
_cell.length_a   1.000
_cell.length_b   1.000
_cell.length_c   1.000
_cell.angle_alpha   90.00
_cell.angle_beta   90.00
_cell.angle_gamma   90.00
#
_symmetry.space_group_name_H-M   'P 1'
#
loop_
_entity.id
_entity.type
_entity.pdbx_description
1 polymer ?
#
loop_
_entity_poly.entity_id
_entity_poly.type
_entity_poly.pdbx_seq_one_letter_code
_entity_poly.pdbx_strand_id
1 'polypeptide(L)'
;MPEPTHGKRRRGTQAQRRADGRRPDGRRPDGRRRAGTAPVTNRTLSSRLPGTPWLVGGAIVVVVVIAAIFVLRPGGGGPATGGTGGTGGCPTSQPTALAAGQTRTVTIQTVKGAITIKVKADLSPIATAQFVALASCGFYDGSPFHRVVPDFVIQGGSSAKGASLGYTIKDEAVTATYGRGVVAMARTLQPNSVDSQFFIVLSDAARAALVSANTYQIVGTVTAGMDAVDAIAAAGSGDNVANPVKMTSVTVANP
;
A
#
# COMPACT_ATOMS: atom_id res chain seq x y z
N MET A 1 -34.46 -48.41 -33.75
CA MET A 1 -33.93 -48.96 -35.02
C MET A 1 -34.35 -48.08 -36.19
N PRO A 2 -33.53 -47.73 -37.17
CA PRO A 2 -32.18 -48.25 -37.41
C PRO A 2 -31.07 -47.15 -37.43
N GLU A 3 -29.86 -47.61 -37.18
CA GLU A 3 -28.55 -47.14 -37.60
C GLU A 3 -28.30 -47.28 -39.12
N PRO A 4 -27.08 -47.12 -39.63
CA PRO A 4 -26.08 -46.01 -39.66
C PRO A 4 -25.60 -45.71 -41.10
N THR A 5 -24.70 -44.74 -41.32
CA THR A 5 -23.77 -44.83 -42.46
C THR A 5 -22.46 -44.10 -42.24
N HIS A 6 -21.44 -44.84 -42.51
CA HIS A 6 -19.99 -44.63 -42.66
C HIS A 6 -19.60 -43.66 -43.78
N GLY A 7 -18.36 -43.15 -43.65
CA GLY A 7 -17.45 -42.90 -44.77
C GLY A 7 -16.59 -41.65 -44.52
N LYS A 8 -15.35 -41.59 -44.59
CA LYS A 8 -14.20 -42.29 -45.13
C LYS A 8 -12.99 -41.37 -44.99
N ARG A 9 -11.94 -41.93 -44.56
CA ARG A 9 -10.55 -41.43 -44.55
C ARG A 9 -10.07 -40.88 -45.91
N ARG A 10 -9.16 -39.88 -45.86
CA ARG A 10 -8.01 -39.88 -46.80
C ARG A 10 -6.74 -39.31 -46.13
N ARG A 11 -5.72 -40.11 -46.20
CA ARG A 11 -4.28 -39.85 -45.99
C ARG A 11 -3.68 -39.20 -47.24
N GLY A 12 -2.53 -38.55 -47.13
CA GLY A 12 -1.65 -38.19 -48.26
C GLY A 12 -0.53 -37.32 -47.68
N THR A 13 0.53 -37.85 -47.24
CA THR A 13 1.87 -38.21 -47.81
C THR A 13 2.76 -37.02 -48.15
N GLN A 14 3.79 -36.96 -47.39
CA GLN A 14 5.22 -36.63 -47.61
C GLN A 14 5.67 -36.17 -48.99
N ALA A 15 6.50 -35.13 -48.98
CA ALA A 15 7.67 -35.10 -49.89
C ALA A 15 8.78 -34.23 -49.30
N GLN A 16 9.86 -34.91 -49.07
CA GLN A 16 11.20 -34.54 -48.72
C GLN A 16 11.94 -34.07 -49.97
N ARG A 17 12.69 -32.98 -49.94
CA ARG A 17 13.85 -32.79 -50.84
C ARG A 17 14.95 -31.98 -50.16
N ARG A 18 16.09 -32.67 -50.20
CA ARG A 18 17.47 -32.27 -49.85
C ARG A 18 18.12 -31.47 -50.97
N ALA A 19 19.26 -30.95 -50.59
CA ALA A 19 20.53 -30.76 -51.29
C ALA A 19 20.92 -29.30 -51.47
N ASP A 20 22.00 -28.96 -50.96
CA ASP A 20 23.45 -28.92 -51.30
C ASP A 20 23.82 -27.52 -51.77
N GLY A 21 24.82 -26.86 -51.21
CA GLY A 21 26.20 -27.06 -51.25
C GLY A 21 26.93 -25.76 -51.51
N ARG A 22 28.08 -25.66 -50.90
CA ARG A 22 29.25 -24.87 -51.32
C ARG A 22 29.57 -23.54 -50.63
N ARG A 23 30.61 -23.66 -49.80
CA ARG A 23 31.65 -22.65 -49.58
C ARG A 23 32.55 -22.55 -50.83
N PRO A 24 33.23 -21.42 -51.04
CA PRO A 24 34.70 -21.51 -50.94
C PRO A 24 35.38 -20.30 -50.25
N ASP A 25 36.54 -20.66 -49.77
CA ASP A 25 37.67 -19.94 -49.22
C ASP A 25 38.16 -18.69 -50.02
N GLY A 26 38.90 -17.84 -49.31
CA GLY A 26 39.99 -17.17 -50.01
C GLY A 26 40.47 -15.84 -49.40
N ARG A 27 41.56 -15.96 -48.63
CA ARG A 27 42.73 -15.08 -48.63
C ARG A 27 42.74 -13.78 -47.81
N ARG A 28 43.61 -13.80 -46.79
CA ARG A 28 44.41 -12.66 -46.30
C ARG A 28 45.43 -12.23 -47.34
N PRO A 29 45.92 -10.97 -47.30
CA PRO A 29 47.34 -10.85 -46.99
C PRO A 29 47.69 -9.72 -45.99
N ASP A 30 48.84 -9.93 -45.37
CA ASP A 30 49.66 -9.11 -44.53
C ASP A 30 50.03 -7.75 -45.10
N GLY A 31 50.27 -6.77 -44.24
CA GLY A 31 50.86 -5.49 -44.61
C GLY A 31 51.34 -4.72 -43.38
N ARG A 32 52.60 -4.85 -43.11
CA ARG A 32 53.47 -4.26 -42.05
C ARG A 32 53.48 -2.71 -42.01
N ARG A 33 53.68 -2.24 -40.74
CA ARG A 33 54.54 -1.12 -40.28
C ARG A 33 54.14 0.31 -40.58
N ARG A 34 53.95 1.16 -39.53
CA ARG A 34 54.98 2.12 -39.07
C ARG A 34 54.50 2.84 -37.81
N ALA A 35 55.48 3.00 -36.90
CA ALA A 35 55.40 3.77 -35.66
C ALA A 35 55.26 5.30 -35.95
N GLY A 36 54.52 5.98 -35.13
CA GLY A 36 54.46 7.44 -35.06
C GLY A 36 54.03 7.86 -33.66
N THR A 37 54.97 8.43 -32.93
CA THR A 37 54.87 8.93 -31.56
C THR A 37 54.13 10.26 -31.47
N ALA A 38 53.32 10.43 -30.39
CA ALA A 38 52.92 11.59 -29.59
C ALA A 38 51.83 12.55 -30.15
N PRO A 39 51.11 13.34 -29.34
CA PRO A 39 51.25 13.59 -27.89
C PRO A 39 49.96 13.36 -27.07
N VAL A 40 50.16 13.28 -25.77
CA VAL A 40 49.16 13.21 -24.72
C VAL A 40 48.36 14.50 -24.64
N THR A 41 47.04 14.44 -24.90
CA THR A 41 46.12 15.47 -24.48
C THR A 41 45.10 14.83 -23.54
N ASN A 42 45.13 15.29 -22.29
CA ASN A 42 44.12 14.97 -21.28
C ASN A 42 42.74 15.38 -21.78
N ARG A 43 41.92 14.42 -22.16
CA ARG A 43 40.49 14.59 -22.32
C ARG A 43 39.80 13.84 -21.19
N THR A 44 39.22 14.62 -20.29
CA THR A 44 38.25 14.15 -19.30
C THR A 44 37.14 13.37 -20.00
N LEU A 45 37.15 12.05 -19.83
CA LEU A 45 36.07 11.18 -20.22
C LEU A 45 34.91 11.35 -19.23
N SER A 46 33.92 12.16 -19.60
CA SER A 46 32.61 12.07 -19.02
C SER A 46 31.97 10.76 -19.52
N SER A 47 32.07 9.72 -18.73
CA SER A 47 31.35 8.45 -18.95
C SER A 47 29.85 8.70 -18.78
N ARG A 48 29.14 8.87 -19.89
CA ARG A 48 27.69 8.68 -19.92
C ARG A 48 27.43 7.20 -19.73
N LEU A 49 26.96 6.83 -18.53
CA LEU A 49 26.37 5.52 -18.28
C LEU A 49 25.00 5.44 -18.98
N PRO A 50 24.70 4.37 -19.71
CA PRO A 50 23.37 4.17 -20.27
C PRO A 50 22.37 3.95 -19.14
N GLY A 51 21.21 4.62 -19.26
CA GLY A 51 20.13 4.56 -18.30
C GLY A 51 19.65 3.14 -18.03
N THR A 52 19.73 2.72 -16.80
CA THR A 52 19.04 1.55 -16.27
C THR A 52 17.57 1.89 -16.02
N PRO A 53 16.62 1.01 -16.35
CA PRO A 53 15.21 1.30 -16.12
C PRO A 53 14.87 1.28 -14.62
N TRP A 54 14.32 2.37 -14.16
CA TRP A 54 13.88 2.65 -12.78
C TRP A 54 12.54 1.95 -12.43
N LEU A 55 12.41 0.64 -12.56
CA LEU A 55 11.12 -0.01 -12.33
C LEU A 55 11.07 -1.04 -11.18
N VAL A 56 12.12 -1.22 -10.39
CA VAL A 56 12.10 -2.21 -9.29
C VAL A 56 12.36 -1.61 -7.90
N GLY A 57 12.75 -0.33 -7.80
CA GLY A 57 13.12 0.30 -6.52
C GLY A 57 11.97 0.93 -5.71
N GLY A 58 10.79 1.14 -6.30
CA GLY A 58 9.73 1.95 -5.67
C GLY A 58 8.99 1.28 -4.50
N ALA A 59 8.86 -0.05 -4.51
CA ALA A 59 8.06 -0.75 -3.50
C ALA A 59 8.76 -0.88 -2.13
N ILE A 60 10.09 -0.99 -2.10
CA ILE A 60 10.84 -1.17 -0.85
C ILE A 60 11.00 0.16 -0.09
N VAL A 61 11.14 1.28 -0.80
CA VAL A 61 11.29 2.61 -0.19
C VAL A 61 10.01 3.07 0.51
N VAL A 62 8.83 2.67 0.00
CA VAL A 62 7.52 3.07 0.55
C VAL A 62 7.25 2.48 1.93
N VAL A 63 7.72 1.25 2.20
CA VAL A 63 7.56 0.62 3.53
C VAL A 63 8.45 1.28 4.58
N VAL A 64 9.65 1.74 4.18
CA VAL A 64 10.62 2.39 5.09
C VAL A 64 10.20 3.82 5.45
N VAL A 65 9.56 4.56 4.53
CA VAL A 65 9.15 5.96 4.77
C VAL A 65 7.96 6.07 5.71
N ILE A 66 7.08 5.05 5.81
CA ILE A 66 6.03 5.02 6.85
C ILE A 66 6.65 5.08 8.26
N ALA A 67 7.86 4.56 8.43
CA ALA A 67 8.58 4.54 9.70
C ALA A 67 9.31 5.85 10.05
N ALA A 68 9.78 6.60 9.05
CA ALA A 68 10.70 7.72 9.29
C ALA A 68 10.03 8.97 9.88
N ILE A 69 8.74 9.18 9.67
CA ILE A 69 8.04 10.39 10.15
C ILE A 69 7.73 10.34 11.65
N PHE A 70 7.80 9.15 12.26
CA PHE A 70 7.48 8.96 13.69
C PHE A 70 8.67 8.98 14.66
N VAL A 71 9.91 8.97 14.18
CA VAL A 71 11.12 8.75 15.03
C VAL A 71 11.50 9.96 15.92
N LEU A 72 10.89 11.14 15.78
CA LEU A 72 11.31 12.37 16.45
C LEU A 72 10.40 12.86 17.59
N ARG A 73 9.66 11.95 18.28
CA ARG A 73 8.94 12.35 19.51
C ARG A 73 9.31 11.44 20.68
N PRO A 74 9.91 11.98 21.75
CA PRO A 74 10.09 11.28 23.00
C PRO A 74 8.75 11.29 23.76
N GLY A 75 8.09 10.12 23.89
CA GLY A 75 6.91 9.93 24.71
C GLY A 75 7.21 8.95 25.83
N GLY A 76 7.17 9.42 27.07
CA GLY A 76 7.33 8.59 28.26
C GLY A 76 6.12 7.71 28.50
N GLY A 77 6.32 6.41 28.63
CA GLY A 77 5.30 5.42 28.97
C GLY A 77 5.19 5.28 30.49
N GLY A 78 3.96 5.48 31.02
CA GLY A 78 3.56 5.05 32.37
C GLY A 78 2.50 3.94 32.26
N PRO A 79 2.34 3.05 33.28
CA PRO A 79 1.39 1.97 33.24
C PRO A 79 -0.04 2.48 33.38
N ALA A 80 -0.91 2.14 32.40
CA ALA A 80 -2.29 2.58 32.36
C ALA A 80 -3.22 1.55 33.00
N THR A 81 -3.96 1.98 34.01
CA THR A 81 -5.11 1.29 34.58
C THR A 81 -6.34 1.50 33.68
N GLY A 82 -7.09 0.42 33.39
CA GLY A 82 -8.21 0.42 32.45
C GLY A 82 -9.34 1.37 32.86
N GLY A 83 -9.78 2.18 31.91
CA GLY A 83 -10.96 3.01 32.01
C GLY A 83 -12.10 2.51 31.16
N THR A 84 -13.22 2.21 31.77
CA THR A 84 -14.53 1.89 31.16
C THR A 84 -15.06 3.12 30.38
N GLY A 85 -15.56 2.89 29.17
CA GLY A 85 -16.13 3.90 28.30
C GLY A 85 -17.28 4.69 28.95
N GLY A 86 -17.04 5.98 29.17
CA GLY A 86 -18.02 6.95 29.60
C GLY A 86 -18.22 8.00 28.51
N THR A 87 -19.46 8.44 28.37
CA THR A 87 -19.92 9.49 27.47
C THR A 87 -19.11 10.78 27.66
N GLY A 88 -18.28 11.18 26.71
CA GLY A 88 -17.79 12.55 26.64
C GLY A 88 -16.32 12.82 26.30
N GLY A 89 -15.44 11.87 26.15
CA GLY A 89 -14.04 12.10 25.81
C GLY A 89 -13.42 11.00 24.95
N CYS A 90 -12.37 11.38 24.21
CA CYS A 90 -11.57 10.41 23.50
C CYS A 90 -10.79 9.52 24.48
N PRO A 91 -10.52 8.26 24.12
CA PRO A 91 -9.78 7.33 24.98
C PRO A 91 -8.38 7.88 25.28
N THR A 92 -7.95 7.71 26.52
CA THR A 92 -6.62 8.10 27.01
C THR A 92 -5.68 6.90 27.17
N SER A 93 -6.16 5.71 26.89
CA SER A 93 -5.43 4.45 26.92
C SER A 93 -6.04 3.47 25.92
N GLN A 94 -5.35 2.35 25.67
CA GLN A 94 -5.85 1.27 24.82
C GLN A 94 -7.27 0.86 25.24
N PRO A 95 -8.26 0.91 24.33
CA PRO A 95 -9.62 0.48 24.64
C PRO A 95 -9.70 -1.04 24.84
N THR A 96 -10.75 -1.48 25.51
CA THR A 96 -11.09 -2.90 25.57
C THR A 96 -11.44 -3.39 24.16
N ALA A 97 -10.90 -4.55 23.79
CA ALA A 97 -11.20 -5.21 22.53
C ALA A 97 -12.71 -5.39 22.32
N LEU A 98 -13.19 -5.21 21.10
CA LEU A 98 -14.56 -5.55 20.74
C LEU A 98 -14.76 -7.07 20.80
N ALA A 99 -15.93 -7.50 21.21
CA ALA A 99 -16.25 -8.92 21.23
C ALA A 99 -16.33 -9.50 19.82
N ALA A 100 -16.01 -10.78 19.67
CA ALA A 100 -16.09 -11.49 18.40
C ALA A 100 -17.48 -11.34 17.75
N GLY A 101 -17.52 -11.28 16.43
CA GLY A 101 -18.72 -11.08 15.62
C GLY A 101 -19.26 -9.64 15.61
N GLN A 102 -18.79 -8.76 16.48
CA GLN A 102 -19.24 -7.37 16.45
C GLN A 102 -18.80 -6.64 15.20
N THR A 103 -19.73 -5.89 14.63
CA THR A 103 -19.48 -4.99 13.48
C THR A 103 -19.98 -3.60 13.80
N ARG A 104 -19.43 -2.59 13.14
CA ARG A 104 -19.91 -1.19 13.14
C ARG A 104 -19.82 -0.65 11.73
N THR A 105 -20.59 0.39 11.47
CA THR A 105 -20.45 1.17 10.25
C THR A 105 -19.84 2.53 10.61
N VAL A 106 -18.68 2.82 10.04
CA VAL A 106 -18.02 4.13 10.15
C VAL A 106 -18.22 4.87 8.84
N THR A 107 -18.77 6.11 8.93
CA THR A 107 -18.96 6.98 7.76
C THR A 107 -18.07 8.21 7.91
N ILE A 108 -17.17 8.41 6.95
CA ILE A 108 -16.29 9.57 6.85
C ILE A 108 -16.87 10.50 5.79
N GLN A 109 -17.22 11.74 6.17
CA GLN A 109 -17.64 12.78 5.26
C GLN A 109 -16.44 13.59 4.78
N THR A 110 -16.38 13.88 3.49
CA THR A 110 -15.35 14.73 2.88
C THR A 110 -15.96 15.61 1.79
N VAL A 111 -15.23 16.64 1.35
CA VAL A 111 -15.61 17.46 0.17
C VAL A 111 -15.59 16.66 -1.15
N LYS A 112 -15.05 15.45 -1.15
CA LYS A 112 -15.02 14.53 -2.30
C LYS A 112 -16.14 13.49 -2.27
N GLY A 113 -16.94 13.46 -1.20
CA GLY A 113 -18.01 12.52 -0.97
C GLY A 113 -17.85 11.75 0.33
N ALA A 114 -18.84 10.92 0.63
CA ALA A 114 -18.87 10.06 1.81
C ALA A 114 -18.13 8.73 1.53
N ILE A 115 -17.41 8.25 2.54
CA ILE A 115 -16.76 6.92 2.52
C ILE A 115 -17.39 6.12 3.66
N THR A 116 -18.01 4.99 3.33
CA THR A 116 -18.64 4.09 4.30
C THR A 116 -17.78 2.86 4.48
N ILE A 117 -17.40 2.58 5.72
CA ILE A 117 -16.51 1.48 6.10
C ILE A 117 -17.29 0.52 7.00
N LYS A 118 -17.35 -0.75 6.64
CA LYS A 118 -17.79 -1.81 7.55
C LYS A 118 -16.58 -2.32 8.33
N VAL A 119 -16.55 -2.04 9.62
CA VAL A 119 -15.52 -2.52 10.54
C VAL A 119 -15.96 -3.82 11.20
N LYS A 120 -15.01 -4.73 11.47
CA LYS A 120 -15.27 -6.07 12.00
C LYS A 120 -14.26 -6.41 13.10
N ALA A 121 -14.77 -6.72 14.29
CA ALA A 121 -13.95 -7.09 15.43
C ALA A 121 -13.07 -8.32 15.17
N ASP A 122 -13.55 -9.29 14.38
CA ASP A 122 -12.83 -10.54 14.11
C ASP A 122 -11.52 -10.36 13.33
N LEU A 123 -11.31 -9.19 12.71
CA LEU A 123 -10.09 -8.89 11.95
C LEU A 123 -8.92 -8.50 12.87
N SER A 124 -9.18 -7.60 13.82
CA SER A 124 -8.22 -7.10 14.80
C SER A 124 -9.02 -6.43 15.93
N PRO A 125 -9.46 -7.16 16.95
CA PRO A 125 -10.43 -6.68 17.93
C PRO A 125 -10.00 -5.43 18.72
N ILE A 126 -8.71 -5.30 19.06
CA ILE A 126 -8.17 -4.12 19.77
C ILE A 126 -8.08 -2.92 18.81
N ALA A 127 -7.50 -3.13 17.62
CA ALA A 127 -7.36 -2.06 16.63
C ALA A 127 -8.72 -1.56 16.11
N THR A 128 -9.69 -2.47 15.95
CA THR A 128 -11.07 -2.11 15.58
C THR A 128 -11.73 -1.29 16.69
N ALA A 129 -11.56 -1.67 17.96
CA ALA A 129 -12.05 -0.91 19.10
C ALA A 129 -11.43 0.50 19.15
N GLN A 130 -10.12 0.61 18.92
CA GLN A 130 -9.39 1.88 18.84
C GLN A 130 -9.96 2.79 17.75
N PHE A 131 -10.08 2.27 16.52
CA PHE A 131 -10.61 3.03 15.39
C PHE A 131 -12.05 3.51 15.64
N VAL A 132 -12.92 2.63 16.15
CA VAL A 132 -14.32 2.97 16.48
C VAL A 132 -14.40 4.00 17.61
N ALA A 133 -13.60 3.84 18.66
CA ALA A 133 -13.63 4.78 19.80
C ALA A 133 -13.17 6.19 19.39
N LEU A 134 -12.11 6.28 18.57
CA LEU A 134 -11.62 7.57 18.05
C LEU A 134 -12.62 8.20 17.07
N ALA A 135 -13.28 7.41 16.22
CA ALA A 135 -14.34 7.89 15.36
C ALA A 135 -15.54 8.42 16.17
N SER A 136 -15.95 7.68 17.22
CA SER A 136 -17.12 8.04 18.03
C SER A 136 -16.91 9.29 18.89
N CYS A 137 -15.68 9.60 19.29
CA CYS A 137 -15.39 10.79 20.09
C CYS A 137 -15.06 12.04 19.26
N GLY A 138 -15.16 11.97 17.92
CA GLY A 138 -14.85 13.09 17.02
C GLY A 138 -13.36 13.38 16.85
N PHE A 139 -12.47 12.45 17.23
CA PHE A 139 -11.02 12.64 17.07
C PHE A 139 -10.60 12.88 15.63
N TYR A 140 -11.28 12.25 14.68
CA TYR A 140 -10.99 12.37 13.27
C TYR A 140 -11.62 13.59 12.59
N ASP A 141 -12.50 14.33 13.25
CA ASP A 141 -13.14 15.50 12.65
C ASP A 141 -12.10 16.59 12.34
N GLY A 142 -12.09 17.04 11.10
CA GLY A 142 -11.09 17.98 10.57
C GLY A 142 -9.71 17.35 10.26
N SER A 143 -9.49 16.06 10.58
CA SER A 143 -8.26 15.36 10.29
C SER A 143 -8.03 15.21 8.76
N PRO A 144 -6.81 15.44 8.26
CA PRO A 144 -6.51 15.35 6.84
C PRO A 144 -6.16 13.94 6.40
N PHE A 145 -6.39 13.63 5.13
CA PHE A 145 -5.66 12.60 4.40
C PHE A 145 -4.31 13.18 3.97
N HIS A 146 -3.35 13.16 4.85
CA HIS A 146 -2.08 13.88 4.72
C HIS A 146 -1.06 13.20 3.81
N ARG A 147 -1.24 11.91 3.52
CA ARG A 147 -0.34 11.12 2.67
C ARG A 147 -1.14 10.39 1.60
N VAL A 148 -0.66 10.46 0.37
CA VAL A 148 -1.24 9.77 -0.79
C VAL A 148 -0.12 9.14 -1.61
N VAL A 149 -0.16 7.84 -1.78
CA VAL A 149 0.74 7.11 -2.68
C VAL A 149 -0.13 6.46 -3.75
N PRO A 150 -0.07 6.95 -4.99
CA PRO A 150 -0.86 6.42 -6.10
C PRO A 150 -0.71 4.89 -6.22
N ASP A 151 -1.81 4.22 -6.57
CA ASP A 151 -1.90 2.76 -6.70
C ASP A 151 -1.56 1.97 -5.42
N PHE A 152 -1.34 2.65 -4.31
CA PHE A 152 -0.98 2.04 -3.04
C PHE A 152 -1.99 2.37 -1.96
N VAL A 153 -1.90 3.54 -1.31
CA VAL A 153 -2.79 3.92 -0.20
C VAL A 153 -3.06 5.43 -0.15
N ILE A 154 -4.20 5.81 0.46
CA ILE A 154 -4.38 7.11 1.11
C ILE A 154 -4.32 6.91 2.61
N GLN A 155 -3.60 7.77 3.34
CA GLN A 155 -3.41 7.70 4.78
C GLN A 155 -3.84 8.99 5.46
N GLY A 156 -4.57 8.84 6.54
CA GLY A 156 -5.07 9.93 7.37
C GLY A 156 -5.15 9.54 8.84
N GLY A 157 -5.95 10.29 9.62
CA GLY A 157 -6.21 9.96 11.02
C GLY A 157 -5.18 10.51 12.00
N SER A 158 -4.30 11.43 11.58
CA SER A 158 -3.57 12.28 12.51
C SER A 158 -4.55 13.30 13.11
N SER A 159 -4.36 13.68 14.38
CA SER A 159 -5.21 14.71 14.99
C SER A 159 -5.20 16.02 14.17
N ALA A 160 -6.38 16.60 13.91
CA ALA A 160 -6.50 17.91 13.26
C ALA A 160 -5.77 19.03 14.02
N LYS A 161 -5.59 18.86 15.33
CA LYS A 161 -4.89 19.81 16.23
C LYS A 161 -3.41 19.43 16.44
N GLY A 162 -2.89 18.41 15.75
CA GLY A 162 -1.51 17.94 15.92
C GLY A 162 -1.25 17.24 17.26
N ALA A 163 -2.29 16.96 18.06
CA ALA A 163 -2.15 16.28 19.34
C ALA A 163 -1.81 14.79 19.13
N SER A 164 -0.90 14.28 19.94
CA SER A 164 -0.65 12.83 20.07
C SER A 164 -1.71 12.24 21.01
N LEU A 165 -2.07 10.96 20.80
CA LEU A 165 -2.91 10.23 21.76
C LEU A 165 -2.23 10.02 23.12
N GLY A 166 -0.89 10.07 23.15
CA GLY A 166 -0.09 9.78 24.36
C GLY A 166 0.04 8.30 24.68
N TYR A 167 -0.56 7.42 23.89
CA TYR A 167 -0.46 5.97 24.02
C TYR A 167 -0.51 5.28 22.66
N THR A 168 -0.15 4.01 22.64
CA THR A 168 -0.26 3.10 21.50
C THR A 168 -0.96 1.82 21.93
N ILE A 169 -1.38 1.00 20.97
CA ILE A 169 -2.05 -0.26 21.24
C ILE A 169 -1.16 -1.45 20.87
N LYS A 170 -1.49 -2.61 21.43
CA LYS A 170 -0.80 -3.89 21.18
C LYS A 170 -1.00 -4.33 19.74
N ASP A 171 0.04 -4.94 19.18
CA ASP A 171 -0.03 -5.61 17.90
C ASP A 171 -0.93 -6.85 17.96
N GLU A 172 -1.69 -7.05 16.89
CA GLU A 172 -2.54 -8.22 16.68
C GLU A 172 -2.13 -8.91 15.38
N ALA A 173 -2.32 -10.22 15.31
CA ALA A 173 -2.02 -10.99 14.12
C ALA A 173 -2.92 -10.58 12.95
N VAL A 174 -2.34 -10.38 11.78
CA VAL A 174 -3.08 -10.09 10.55
C VAL A 174 -3.43 -11.40 9.86
N THR A 175 -4.70 -11.77 9.86
CA THR A 175 -5.21 -13.02 9.28
C THR A 175 -5.93 -12.82 7.95
N ALA A 176 -6.30 -11.58 7.63
CA ALA A 176 -6.98 -11.24 6.37
C ALA A 176 -5.99 -10.69 5.33
N THR A 177 -6.44 -10.69 4.08
CA THR A 177 -5.62 -10.24 2.94
C THR A 177 -5.86 -8.77 2.65
N TYR A 178 -4.78 -8.02 2.39
CA TYR A 178 -4.88 -6.65 1.88
C TYR A 178 -5.36 -6.66 0.43
N GLY A 179 -6.31 -5.81 0.13
CA GLY A 179 -6.85 -5.59 -1.22
C GLY A 179 -7.48 -4.21 -1.32
N ARG A 180 -7.88 -3.83 -2.52
CA ARG A 180 -8.56 -2.53 -2.74
C ARG A 180 -9.73 -2.36 -1.79
N GLY A 181 -9.80 -1.19 -1.13
CA GLY A 181 -10.83 -0.83 -0.16
C GLY A 181 -10.59 -1.33 1.25
N VAL A 182 -9.57 -2.18 1.51
CA VAL A 182 -9.21 -2.57 2.89
C VAL A 182 -8.74 -1.34 3.66
N VAL A 183 -9.20 -1.25 4.91
CA VAL A 183 -8.81 -0.22 5.89
C VAL A 183 -7.99 -0.87 6.98
N ALA A 184 -6.78 -0.35 7.21
CA ALA A 184 -5.86 -0.87 8.20
C ALA A 184 -5.19 0.26 9.00
N MET A 185 -4.79 -0.03 10.24
CA MET A 185 -4.08 0.94 11.08
C MET A 185 -2.63 1.09 10.63
N ALA A 186 -2.18 2.34 10.56
CA ALA A 186 -0.77 2.65 10.31
C ALA A 186 0.05 2.45 11.57
N ARG A 187 1.33 2.10 11.41
CA ARG A 187 2.29 1.90 12.49
C ARG A 187 3.72 2.21 12.06
N THR A 188 4.62 2.35 13.02
CA THR A 188 6.05 2.41 12.78
C THR A 188 6.67 1.00 12.68
N LEU A 189 7.98 0.89 12.52
CA LEU A 189 8.70 -0.39 12.58
C LEU A 189 8.76 -0.98 13.99
N GLN A 190 8.49 -0.16 15.01
CA GLN A 190 8.52 -0.64 16.41
C GLN A 190 7.28 -1.50 16.69
N PRO A 191 7.40 -2.56 17.47
CA PRO A 191 6.24 -3.32 17.92
C PRO A 191 5.33 -2.44 18.80
N ASN A 192 4.02 -2.74 18.78
CA ASN A 192 3.00 -2.03 19.56
C ASN A 192 3.02 -0.50 19.33
N SER A 193 3.17 -0.08 18.07
CA SER A 193 3.31 1.35 17.71
C SER A 193 2.10 1.94 16.98
N VAL A 194 1.00 1.20 16.90
CA VAL A 194 -0.26 1.72 16.36
C VAL A 194 -0.84 2.78 17.29
N ASP A 195 -1.16 3.95 16.73
CA ASP A 195 -1.81 5.05 17.45
C ASP A 195 -3.22 5.36 16.89
N SER A 196 -3.37 6.44 16.14
CA SER A 196 -4.64 6.89 15.57
C SER A 196 -4.71 6.77 14.06
N GLN A 197 -3.56 6.68 13.36
CA GLN A 197 -3.52 6.80 11.93
C GLN A 197 -3.97 5.50 11.25
N PHE A 198 -4.66 5.66 10.13
CA PHE A 198 -5.11 4.56 9.30
C PHE A 198 -4.90 4.87 7.82
N PHE A 199 -4.96 3.85 7.00
CA PHE A 199 -4.93 3.99 5.55
C PHE A 199 -6.01 3.15 4.86
N ILE A 200 -6.36 3.55 3.65
CA ILE A 200 -7.27 2.84 2.74
C ILE A 200 -6.46 2.40 1.53
N VAL A 201 -6.53 1.12 1.19
CA VAL A 201 -5.81 0.53 0.06
C VAL A 201 -6.48 0.93 -1.25
N LEU A 202 -5.71 1.48 -2.19
CA LEU A 202 -6.20 1.97 -3.47
C LEU A 202 -6.26 0.89 -4.55
N SER A 203 -5.39 -0.11 -4.49
CA SER A 203 -5.24 -1.11 -5.56
C SER A 203 -4.81 -2.46 -4.99
N ASP A 204 -5.22 -3.54 -5.65
CA ASP A 204 -4.73 -4.89 -5.33
C ASP A 204 -3.23 -5.06 -5.60
N ALA A 205 -2.63 -4.20 -6.43
CA ALA A 205 -1.18 -4.17 -6.65
C ALA A 205 -0.40 -3.86 -5.36
N ALA A 206 -1.01 -3.15 -4.39
CA ALA A 206 -0.42 -2.85 -3.08
C ALA A 206 -0.19 -4.11 -2.22
N ARG A 207 -0.88 -5.21 -2.51
CA ARG A 207 -0.90 -6.43 -1.69
C ARG A 207 0.49 -6.97 -1.40
N ALA A 208 1.33 -7.10 -2.42
CA ALA A 208 2.67 -7.68 -2.26
C ALA A 208 3.52 -6.90 -1.26
N ALA A 209 3.49 -5.58 -1.34
CA ALA A 209 4.23 -4.70 -0.43
C ALA A 209 3.67 -4.75 1.00
N LEU A 210 2.34 -4.76 1.16
CA LEU A 210 1.69 -4.81 2.48
C LEU A 210 1.88 -6.17 3.16
N VAL A 211 1.79 -7.28 2.41
CA VAL A 211 2.01 -8.64 2.93
C VAL A 211 3.47 -8.86 3.33
N SER A 212 4.44 -8.23 2.67
CA SER A 212 5.85 -8.37 3.06
C SER A 212 6.12 -7.89 4.49
N ALA A 213 5.39 -6.87 4.96
CA ALA A 213 5.43 -6.41 6.34
C ALA A 213 4.46 -7.21 7.24
N ASN A 214 3.28 -7.54 6.72
CA ASN A 214 2.16 -8.26 7.35
C ASN A 214 1.86 -7.88 8.82
N THR A 215 1.96 -6.59 9.13
CA THR A 215 1.87 -6.07 10.50
C THR A 215 0.79 -4.99 10.66
N TYR A 216 0.17 -4.55 9.56
CA TYR A 216 -0.87 -3.52 9.59
C TYR A 216 -2.22 -4.14 9.93
N GLN A 217 -2.68 -3.93 11.16
CA GLN A 217 -3.93 -4.50 11.67
C GLN A 217 -5.13 -4.01 10.84
N ILE A 218 -5.80 -4.95 10.17
CA ILE A 218 -6.97 -4.65 9.35
C ILE A 218 -8.17 -4.47 10.26
N VAL A 219 -8.87 -3.35 10.11
CA VAL A 219 -10.06 -3.04 10.92
C VAL A 219 -11.36 -3.21 10.13
N GLY A 220 -11.31 -3.13 8.80
CA GLY A 220 -12.53 -3.23 7.98
C GLY A 220 -12.28 -3.03 6.50
N THR A 221 -13.38 -2.77 5.78
CA THR A 221 -13.37 -2.56 4.34
C THR A 221 -14.37 -1.48 3.96
N VAL A 222 -14.03 -0.65 2.98
CA VAL A 222 -14.95 0.31 2.36
C VAL A 222 -16.05 -0.45 1.64
N THR A 223 -17.29 -0.16 1.99
CA THR A 223 -18.49 -0.77 1.38
C THR A 223 -19.22 0.17 0.43
N ALA A 224 -18.97 1.48 0.55
CA ALA A 224 -19.46 2.49 -0.38
C ALA A 224 -18.52 3.71 -0.38
N GLY A 225 -18.45 4.44 -1.49
CA GLY A 225 -17.64 5.65 -1.61
C GLY A 225 -16.20 5.43 -2.05
N MET A 226 -15.88 4.33 -2.72
CA MET A 226 -14.55 4.16 -3.33
C MET A 226 -14.24 5.23 -4.38
N ASP A 227 -15.26 5.80 -5.04
CA ASP A 227 -15.08 6.95 -5.95
C ASP A 227 -14.57 8.20 -5.21
N ALA A 228 -15.04 8.41 -3.98
CA ALA A 228 -14.54 9.49 -3.12
C ALA A 228 -13.09 9.22 -2.69
N VAL A 229 -12.74 7.97 -2.39
CA VAL A 229 -11.35 7.55 -2.09
C VAL A 229 -10.43 7.82 -3.28
N ASP A 230 -10.85 7.47 -4.50
CA ASP A 230 -10.09 7.73 -5.72
C ASP A 230 -9.98 9.24 -6.01
N ALA A 231 -11.03 10.00 -5.77
CA ALA A 231 -11.01 11.46 -5.92
C ALA A 231 -10.08 12.16 -4.90
N ILE A 232 -9.91 11.57 -3.71
CA ILE A 232 -8.91 12.01 -2.72
C ILE A 232 -7.50 11.67 -3.22
N ALA A 233 -7.30 10.46 -3.73
CA ALA A 233 -6.03 10.04 -4.28
C ALA A 233 -5.58 10.90 -5.49
N ALA A 234 -6.54 11.32 -6.32
CA ALA A 234 -6.27 12.21 -7.46
C ALA A 234 -6.01 13.67 -7.07
N ALA A 235 -6.39 14.08 -5.86
CA ALA A 235 -6.24 15.47 -5.41
C ALA A 235 -4.81 15.83 -4.94
N GLY A 236 -3.94 14.85 -4.78
CA GLY A 236 -2.55 15.09 -4.35
C GLY A 236 -1.76 13.80 -4.27
N SER A 237 -0.44 13.93 -4.14
CA SER A 237 0.46 12.78 -3.96
C SER A 237 1.64 13.14 -3.09
N GLY A 238 2.26 12.13 -2.49
CA GLY A 238 3.43 12.26 -1.64
C GLY A 238 3.13 12.06 -0.16
N ASP A 239 4.18 12.14 0.65
CA ASP A 239 4.13 11.90 2.10
C ASP A 239 3.52 13.08 2.88
N ASN A 240 3.49 14.26 2.27
CA ASN A 240 2.85 15.47 2.81
C ASN A 240 2.12 16.20 1.68
N VAL A 241 0.84 15.91 1.53
CA VAL A 241 -0.01 16.58 0.53
C VAL A 241 -0.18 18.04 0.91
N ALA A 242 0.13 18.97 0.00
CA ALA A 242 0.13 20.41 0.28
C ALA A 242 -1.28 20.94 0.66
N ASN A 243 -2.32 20.45 -0.01
CA ASN A 243 -3.72 20.80 0.27
C ASN A 243 -4.53 19.51 0.49
N PRO A 244 -4.38 18.86 1.66
CA PRO A 244 -5.00 17.57 1.88
C PRO A 244 -6.52 17.70 2.04
N VAL A 245 -7.24 16.73 1.46
CA VAL A 245 -8.67 16.59 1.71
C VAL A 245 -8.88 16.22 3.18
N LYS A 246 -9.81 16.93 3.86
CA LYS A 246 -10.13 16.70 5.27
C LYS A 246 -11.37 15.83 5.42
N MET A 247 -11.40 15.07 6.50
CA MET A 247 -12.59 14.41 7.03
C MET A 247 -13.42 15.48 7.73
N THR A 248 -14.51 15.92 7.14
CA THR A 248 -15.35 16.99 7.73
C THR A 248 -16.09 16.54 8.97
N SER A 249 -16.49 15.28 8.99
CA SER A 249 -17.01 14.58 10.18
C SER A 249 -16.85 13.06 10.02
N VAL A 250 -16.73 12.37 11.14
CA VAL A 250 -16.68 10.90 11.18
C VAL A 250 -17.70 10.40 12.19
N THR A 251 -18.61 9.54 11.74
CA THR A 251 -19.70 9.00 12.57
C THR A 251 -19.66 7.49 12.63
N VAL A 252 -20.17 6.95 13.72
CA VAL A 252 -20.27 5.50 13.93
C VAL A 252 -21.74 5.13 14.15
N ALA A 253 -22.21 4.13 13.40
CA ALA A 253 -23.50 3.51 13.59
C ALA A 253 -23.33 2.05 14.01
N ASN A 254 -24.20 1.62 14.93
CA ASN A 254 -24.38 0.20 15.23
C ASN A 254 -25.09 -0.48 14.06
N PRO A 255 -24.93 -1.81 13.88
CA PRO A 255 -25.66 -2.57 12.87
C PRO A 255 -27.15 -2.50 13.08
#